data_d91eaafa73cdf99f792c53a9fa88985b
#
_entry.id   d91eaafa73cdf99f792c53a9fa88985b
#
_cell.length_a   1.000
_cell.length_b   1.000
_cell.length_c   1.000
_cell.angle_alpha   90.00
_cell.angle_beta   90.00
_cell.angle_gamma   90.00
#
_symmetry.space_group_name_H-M   'P 1'
#
loop_
_entity.id
_entity.type
_entity.pdbx_description
1 polymer ?
#
loop_
_entity_poly.entity_id
_entity_poly.type
_entity_poly.pdbx_seq_one_letter_code
_entity_poly.pdbx_strand_id
1 'polypeptide(L)'
;SPIYLQSSQHFYSQLLYSQLCFLLKLVKEMNMEDQLIYSSFNHYSLLQLKQLNDHVQTGILFSDGWVNPAMYAKNLGINAVHPAVYHLKYPQFMEEVKRAGLKMHVWTANKPEHIQLVKDAGAEAVITNYPDRAIEIIEK
;
A
#
# COMPACT_ATOMS: atom_id res chain seq x y z
N SER A 1 12.01 31.84 -9.97
CA SER A 1 11.08 32.21 -11.03
C SER A 1 10.16 31.01 -11.37
N PRO A 2 8.88 31.27 -11.68
CA PRO A 2 7.87 30.20 -11.87
C PRO A 2 8.19 29.24 -13.03
N ILE A 3 8.97 29.65 -13.98
CA ILE A 3 9.31 28.92 -15.21
C ILE A 3 10.20 27.69 -14.94
N TYR A 4 11.12 27.79 -13.97
CA TYR A 4 12.02 26.69 -13.63
C TYR A 4 11.32 25.55 -12.83
N LEU A 5 10.35 25.91 -12.01
CA LEU A 5 9.56 24.92 -11.26
C LEU A 5 8.63 24.14 -12.19
N GLN A 6 8.07 24.78 -13.20
CA GLN A 6 7.15 24.15 -14.14
C GLN A 6 7.84 23.14 -15.06
N SER A 7 9.07 23.41 -15.50
CA SER A 7 9.86 22.48 -16.33
C SER A 7 10.35 21.26 -15.54
N SER A 8 10.76 21.43 -14.29
CA SER A 8 11.18 20.30 -13.46
C SER A 8 10.00 19.39 -13.09
N GLN A 9 8.85 19.94 -12.73
CA GLN A 9 7.65 19.16 -12.44
C GLN A 9 7.18 18.36 -13.66
N HIS A 10 7.22 18.94 -14.84
CA HIS A 10 6.86 18.22 -16.06
C HIS A 10 7.83 17.07 -16.37
N PHE A 11 9.13 17.30 -16.20
CA PHE A 11 10.15 16.26 -16.38
C PHE A 11 9.96 15.09 -15.38
N TYR A 12 9.75 15.38 -14.08
CA TYR A 12 9.50 14.34 -13.07
C TYR A 12 8.21 13.56 -13.35
N SER A 13 7.15 14.20 -13.80
CA SER A 13 5.90 13.53 -14.13
C SER A 13 6.04 12.60 -15.34
N GLN A 14 6.78 13.01 -16.37
CA GLN A 14 7.07 12.16 -17.53
C GLN A 14 7.96 10.97 -17.18
N LEU A 15 8.98 11.18 -16.35
CA LEU A 15 9.88 10.11 -15.90
C LEU A 15 9.08 9.07 -15.09
N LEU A 16 8.26 9.52 -14.13
CA LEU A 16 7.41 8.64 -13.36
C LEU A 16 6.47 7.84 -14.26
N TYR A 17 5.80 8.48 -15.20
CA TYR A 17 4.90 7.81 -16.14
C TYR A 17 5.61 6.71 -16.94
N SER A 18 6.82 6.99 -17.47
CA SER A 18 7.61 6.00 -18.21
C SER A 18 8.01 4.82 -17.34
N GLN A 19 8.37 5.04 -16.08
CA GLN A 19 8.71 3.98 -15.14
C GLN A 19 7.50 3.09 -14.83
N LEU A 20 6.32 3.67 -14.63
CA LEU A 20 5.09 2.92 -14.38
C LEU A 20 4.67 2.09 -15.59
N CYS A 21 4.76 2.63 -16.81
CA CYS A 21 4.52 1.88 -18.05
C CYS A 21 5.48 0.69 -18.20
N PHE A 22 6.76 0.89 -17.93
CA PHE A 22 7.77 -0.18 -17.96
C PHE A 22 7.47 -1.27 -16.93
N LEU A 23 7.12 -0.88 -15.70
CA LEU A 23 6.75 -1.82 -14.63
C LEU A 23 5.54 -2.68 -15.03
N LEU A 24 4.47 -2.08 -15.52
CA LEU A 24 3.27 -2.80 -15.97
C LEU A 24 3.58 -3.77 -17.12
N LYS A 25 4.41 -3.33 -18.07
CA LYS A 25 4.86 -4.19 -19.18
C LYS A 25 5.63 -5.40 -18.67
N LEU A 26 6.60 -5.20 -17.78
CA LEU A 26 7.40 -6.27 -17.19
C LEU A 26 6.54 -7.29 -16.44
N VAL A 27 5.61 -6.82 -15.62
CA VAL A 27 4.69 -7.67 -14.85
C VAL A 27 3.84 -8.53 -15.79
N LYS A 28 3.35 -7.94 -16.87
CA LYS A 28 2.57 -8.65 -17.90
C LYS A 28 3.41 -9.69 -18.62
N GLU A 29 4.64 -9.38 -19.02
CA GLU A 29 5.55 -10.32 -19.67
C GLU A 29 5.90 -11.51 -18.76
N MET A 30 5.90 -11.30 -17.45
CA MET A 30 6.14 -12.34 -16.44
C MET A 30 4.88 -13.14 -16.06
N ASN A 31 3.70 -12.78 -16.57
CA ASN A 31 2.40 -13.35 -16.18
C ASN A 31 2.14 -13.28 -14.67
N MET A 32 2.47 -12.15 -14.04
CA MET A 32 2.35 -11.95 -12.59
C MET A 32 1.26 -10.94 -12.20
N GLU A 33 0.42 -10.51 -13.12
CA GLU A 33 -0.56 -9.44 -12.92
C GLU A 33 -1.51 -9.72 -11.74
N ASP A 34 -1.92 -10.96 -11.58
CA ASP A 34 -2.85 -11.38 -10.52
C ASP A 34 -2.16 -11.65 -9.16
N GLN A 35 -0.83 -11.56 -9.11
CA GLN A 35 -0.03 -11.90 -7.93
C GLN A 35 0.51 -10.68 -7.20
N LEU A 36 0.28 -9.47 -7.74
CA LEU A 36 0.92 -8.25 -7.25
C LEU A 36 -0.06 -7.24 -6.69
N ILE A 37 0.39 -6.55 -5.64
CA ILE A 37 -0.22 -5.33 -5.13
C ILE A 37 0.84 -4.23 -5.21
N TYR A 38 0.49 -3.14 -5.87
CA TYR A 38 1.37 -1.97 -5.98
C TYR A 38 1.22 -1.11 -4.74
N SER A 39 2.34 -0.86 -4.06
CA SER A 39 2.39 -0.16 -2.78
C SER A 39 3.31 1.04 -2.87
N SER A 40 2.88 2.20 -2.40
CA SER A 40 3.68 3.42 -2.45
C SER A 40 3.29 4.43 -1.38
N PHE A 41 4.30 5.17 -0.88
CA PHE A 41 4.10 6.42 -0.12
C PHE A 41 3.70 7.58 -1.04
N ASN A 42 4.07 7.52 -2.32
CA ASN A 42 3.60 8.46 -3.33
C ASN A 42 2.24 7.99 -3.88
N HIS A 43 1.17 8.46 -3.28
CA HIS A 43 -0.18 8.06 -3.66
C HIS A 43 -0.57 8.51 -5.07
N TYR A 44 0.01 9.57 -5.60
CA TYR A 44 -0.19 9.98 -6.99
C TYR A 44 0.30 8.93 -7.99
N SER A 45 1.40 8.22 -7.68
CA SER A 45 1.86 7.12 -8.54
C SER A 45 0.87 5.95 -8.60
N LEU A 46 0.17 5.68 -7.50
CA LEU A 46 -0.90 4.66 -7.48
C LEU A 46 -2.09 5.07 -8.34
N LEU A 47 -2.47 6.35 -8.30
CA LEU A 47 -3.54 6.88 -9.17
C LEU A 47 -3.16 6.81 -10.65
N GLN A 48 -1.91 7.12 -10.99
CA GLN A 48 -1.41 6.97 -12.36
C GLN A 48 -1.40 5.51 -12.82
N LEU A 49 -1.00 4.57 -11.96
CA LEU A 49 -1.09 3.14 -12.26
C LEU A 49 -2.52 2.73 -12.59
N LYS A 50 -3.49 3.17 -11.79
CA LYS A 50 -4.91 2.88 -12.03
C LYS A 50 -5.45 3.51 -13.31
N GLN A 51 -4.94 4.66 -13.73
CA GLN A 51 -5.27 5.27 -15.03
C GLN A 51 -4.71 4.47 -16.21
N LEU A 52 -3.51 3.87 -16.03
CA LEU A 52 -2.87 3.03 -17.04
C LEU A 52 -3.50 1.63 -17.14
N ASN A 53 -3.92 1.10 -16.00
CA ASN A 53 -4.59 -0.19 -15.89
C ASN A 53 -5.49 -0.18 -14.65
N ASP A 54 -6.81 -0.16 -14.84
CA ASP A 54 -7.80 -0.07 -13.77
C ASP A 54 -7.97 -1.38 -12.98
N HIS A 55 -7.43 -2.49 -13.48
CA HIS A 55 -7.46 -3.80 -12.80
C HIS A 55 -6.35 -3.97 -11.76
N VAL A 56 -5.34 -3.07 -11.70
CA VAL A 56 -4.25 -3.20 -10.73
C VAL A 56 -4.74 -3.10 -9.30
N GLN A 57 -4.20 -3.96 -8.44
CA GLN A 57 -4.42 -3.87 -7.00
C GLN A 57 -3.43 -2.89 -6.39
N THR A 58 -3.92 -1.95 -5.62
CA THR A 58 -3.13 -0.86 -5.05
C THR A 58 -3.31 -0.74 -3.55
N GLY A 59 -2.25 -0.35 -2.84
CA GLY A 59 -2.27 -0.10 -1.40
C GLY A 59 -1.51 1.17 -1.05
N ILE A 60 -2.12 2.02 -0.23
CA ILE A 60 -1.45 3.23 0.26
C ILE A 60 -0.54 2.92 1.43
N LEU A 61 0.75 3.28 1.31
CA LEU A 61 1.68 3.33 2.44
C LEU A 61 1.55 4.66 3.17
N PHE A 62 1.56 4.62 4.49
CA PHE A 62 1.62 5.81 5.34
C PHE A 62 2.20 5.46 6.71
N SER A 63 2.88 6.44 7.31
CA SER A 63 3.49 6.34 8.64
C SER A 63 2.93 7.36 9.62
N ASP A 64 2.31 8.43 9.13
CA ASP A 64 1.77 9.48 9.95
C ASP A 64 0.39 9.13 10.52
N GLY A 65 0.04 9.77 11.65
CA GLY A 65 -1.22 9.55 12.34
C GLY A 65 -2.41 10.25 11.69
N TRP A 66 -2.84 9.78 10.54
CA TRP A 66 -4.00 10.33 9.86
C TRP A 66 -5.31 9.89 10.52
N VAL A 67 -6.27 10.80 10.56
CA VAL A 67 -7.65 10.47 10.93
C VAL A 67 -8.35 9.89 9.70
N ASN A 68 -8.90 8.69 9.87
CA ASN A 68 -9.67 7.96 8.84
C ASN A 68 -8.95 7.81 7.48
N PRO A 69 -7.74 7.25 7.43
CA PRO A 69 -7.05 7.00 6.17
C PRO A 69 -7.79 6.00 5.28
N ALA A 70 -8.65 5.17 5.85
CA ALA A 70 -9.48 4.24 5.11
C ALA A 70 -10.49 4.95 4.19
N MET A 71 -11.12 6.02 4.67
CA MET A 71 -12.02 6.82 3.83
C MET A 71 -11.28 7.52 2.69
N TYR A 72 -10.07 8.03 2.97
CA TYR A 72 -9.21 8.62 1.95
C TYR A 72 -8.87 7.58 0.86
N ALA A 73 -8.41 6.39 1.25
CA ALA A 73 -8.09 5.32 0.31
C ALA A 73 -9.31 4.90 -0.53
N LYS A 74 -10.46 4.73 0.13
CA LYS A 74 -11.72 4.37 -0.53
C LYS A 74 -12.15 5.40 -1.57
N ASN A 75 -12.09 6.68 -1.24
CA ASN A 75 -12.46 7.77 -2.17
C ASN A 75 -11.55 7.85 -3.40
N LEU A 76 -10.31 7.38 -3.29
CA LEU A 76 -9.36 7.26 -4.40
C LEU A 76 -9.50 5.94 -5.19
N GLY A 77 -10.41 5.06 -4.79
CA GLY A 77 -10.55 3.74 -5.42
C GLY A 77 -9.38 2.80 -5.14
N ILE A 78 -8.65 3.00 -4.05
CA ILE A 78 -7.53 2.17 -3.60
C ILE A 78 -8.08 0.91 -2.92
N ASN A 79 -7.41 -0.23 -3.09
CA ASN A 79 -7.89 -1.55 -2.67
C ASN A 79 -7.48 -1.90 -1.23
N ALA A 80 -6.38 -1.36 -0.75
CA ALA A 80 -5.81 -1.70 0.55
C ALA A 80 -5.16 -0.50 1.25
N VAL A 81 -5.07 -0.58 2.56
CA VAL A 81 -4.23 0.29 3.38
C VAL A 81 -3.01 -0.48 3.87
N HIS A 82 -1.85 0.15 3.81
CA HIS A 82 -0.59 -0.41 4.28
C HIS A 82 -0.03 0.44 5.43
N PRO A 83 -0.60 0.31 6.64
CA PRO A 83 -0.18 1.08 7.80
C PRO A 83 1.09 0.52 8.42
N ALA A 84 1.83 1.38 9.14
CA ALA A 84 2.85 0.92 10.05
C ALA A 84 2.22 0.20 11.27
N VAL A 85 2.91 -0.78 11.84
CA VAL A 85 2.38 -1.65 12.91
C VAL A 85 1.83 -0.90 14.12
N TYR A 86 2.35 0.27 14.44
CA TYR A 86 1.88 1.06 15.59
C TYR A 86 0.48 1.65 15.41
N HIS A 87 -0.05 1.73 14.18
CA HIS A 87 -1.44 2.17 13.93
C HIS A 87 -2.46 1.19 14.52
N LEU A 88 -2.09 -0.08 14.68
CA LEU A 88 -2.95 -1.10 15.29
C LEU A 88 -3.26 -0.84 16.77
N LYS A 89 -2.58 0.12 17.39
CA LYS A 89 -2.88 0.56 18.76
C LYS A 89 -4.13 1.45 18.85
N TYR A 90 -4.65 1.89 17.73
CA TYR A 90 -5.84 2.75 17.67
C TYR A 90 -7.07 1.92 17.23
N PRO A 91 -7.97 1.57 18.16
CA PRO A 91 -9.16 0.76 17.82
C PRO A 91 -10.02 1.37 16.73
N GLN A 92 -10.14 2.71 16.70
CA GLN A 92 -10.91 3.43 15.69
C GLN A 92 -10.38 3.16 14.27
N PHE A 93 -9.07 3.10 14.09
CA PHE A 93 -8.45 2.82 12.81
C PHE A 93 -8.90 1.46 12.25
N MET A 94 -8.91 0.43 13.09
CA MET A 94 -9.32 -0.92 12.70
C MET A 94 -10.78 -0.96 12.24
N GLU A 95 -11.65 -0.28 12.98
CA GLU A 95 -13.07 -0.18 12.63
C GLU A 95 -13.29 0.59 11.32
N GLU A 96 -12.53 1.66 11.09
CA GLU A 96 -12.58 2.46 9.87
C GLU A 96 -12.21 1.64 8.64
N VAL A 97 -11.12 0.86 8.70
CA VAL A 97 -10.68 -0.03 7.62
C VAL A 97 -11.72 -1.08 7.31
N LYS A 98 -12.25 -1.75 8.34
CA LYS A 98 -13.30 -2.77 8.20
C LYS A 98 -14.59 -2.18 7.60
N ARG A 99 -15.03 -1.03 8.09
CA ARG A 99 -16.22 -0.34 7.57
C ARG A 99 -16.06 0.11 6.13
N ALA A 100 -14.85 0.51 5.73
CA ALA A 100 -14.54 0.88 4.36
C ALA A 100 -14.51 -0.33 3.41
N GLY A 101 -14.40 -1.56 3.93
CA GLY A 101 -14.26 -2.79 3.14
C GLY A 101 -12.90 -2.92 2.45
N LEU A 102 -11.88 -2.30 3.03
CA LEU A 102 -10.52 -2.33 2.50
C LEU A 102 -9.70 -3.47 3.13
N LYS A 103 -8.75 -4.00 2.39
CA LYS A 103 -7.72 -4.90 2.91
C LYS A 103 -6.70 -4.11 3.73
N MET A 104 -6.07 -4.80 4.68
CA MET A 104 -5.02 -4.23 5.52
C MET A 104 -3.78 -5.13 5.48
N HIS A 105 -2.66 -4.55 5.05
CA HIS A 105 -1.35 -5.22 5.01
C HIS A 105 -0.37 -4.40 5.84
N VAL A 106 0.05 -4.93 6.97
CA VAL A 106 0.74 -4.15 8.02
C VAL A 106 2.25 -4.32 7.95
N TRP A 107 3.00 -3.22 7.98
CA TRP A 107 4.47 -3.15 7.93
C TRP A 107 5.04 -2.39 9.12
N THR A 108 6.29 -2.54 9.50
CA THR A 108 7.11 -3.72 9.30
C THR A 108 7.06 -4.51 10.61
N ALA A 109 6.46 -5.68 10.59
CA ALA A 109 6.29 -6.50 11.78
C ALA A 109 7.40 -7.55 11.88
N ASN A 110 8.53 -7.18 12.50
CA ASN A 110 9.71 -8.04 12.62
C ASN A 110 9.80 -8.77 13.96
N LYS A 111 9.16 -8.25 14.99
CA LYS A 111 9.14 -8.85 16.32
C LYS A 111 7.97 -9.81 16.48
N PRO A 112 8.12 -10.93 17.20
CA PRO A 112 7.03 -11.88 17.44
C PRO A 112 5.74 -11.22 17.95
N GLU A 113 5.86 -10.30 18.90
CA GLU A 113 4.73 -9.55 19.46
C GLU A 113 4.04 -8.65 18.42
N HIS A 114 4.79 -8.12 17.45
CA HIS A 114 4.21 -7.33 16.35
C HIS A 114 3.47 -8.22 15.36
N ILE A 115 4.02 -9.39 15.03
CA ILE A 115 3.38 -10.36 14.14
C ILE A 115 2.07 -10.86 14.78
N GLN A 116 2.10 -11.18 16.07
CA GLN A 116 0.90 -11.58 16.82
C GLN A 116 -0.15 -10.46 16.83
N LEU A 117 0.27 -9.21 17.05
CA LEU A 117 -0.64 -8.05 17.00
C LEU A 117 -1.31 -7.90 15.63
N VAL A 118 -0.57 -8.11 14.54
CA VAL A 118 -1.12 -8.06 13.17
C VAL A 118 -2.14 -9.19 12.94
N LYS A 119 -1.83 -10.40 13.41
CA LYS A 119 -2.75 -11.55 13.36
C LYS A 119 -4.04 -11.27 14.13
N ASP A 120 -3.91 -10.81 15.39
CA ASP A 120 -5.07 -10.52 16.26
C ASP A 120 -5.94 -9.37 15.73
N ALA A 121 -5.34 -8.45 15.01
CA ALA A 121 -6.02 -7.36 14.32
C ALA A 121 -6.84 -7.82 13.11
N GLY A 122 -6.65 -9.05 12.65
CA GLY A 122 -7.35 -9.60 11.49
C GLY A 122 -6.89 -8.98 10.15
N ALA A 123 -5.62 -8.55 10.07
CA ALA A 123 -5.05 -8.09 8.81
C ALA A 123 -4.89 -9.24 7.81
N GLU A 124 -5.08 -8.96 6.53
CA GLU A 124 -4.96 -9.97 5.47
C GLU A 124 -3.51 -10.32 5.15
N ALA A 125 -2.56 -9.44 5.47
CA ALA A 125 -1.15 -9.72 5.29
C ALA A 125 -0.26 -9.01 6.32
N VAL A 126 0.87 -9.66 6.61
CA VAL A 126 1.98 -9.08 7.36
C VAL A 126 3.16 -8.83 6.44
N ILE A 127 3.71 -7.62 6.49
CA ILE A 127 4.93 -7.26 5.76
C ILE A 127 6.08 -7.30 6.76
N THR A 128 7.02 -8.22 6.54
CA THR A 128 8.11 -8.53 7.47
C THR A 128 9.41 -8.88 6.73
N ASN A 129 10.55 -8.70 7.40
CA ASN A 129 11.85 -9.18 6.94
C ASN A 129 12.13 -10.64 7.36
N TYR A 130 11.23 -11.25 8.14
CA TYR A 130 11.37 -12.61 8.68
C TYR A 130 10.12 -13.46 8.37
N PRO A 131 9.91 -13.83 7.09
CA PRO A 131 8.70 -14.55 6.67
C PRO A 131 8.56 -15.92 7.32
N ASP A 132 9.65 -16.63 7.54
CA ASP A 132 9.71 -17.91 8.27
C ASP A 132 9.10 -17.79 9.68
N ARG A 133 9.56 -16.81 10.45
CA ARG A 133 9.03 -16.50 11.77
C ARG A 133 7.55 -16.10 11.74
N ALA A 134 7.17 -15.33 10.73
CA ALA A 134 5.77 -14.91 10.59
C ALA A 134 4.86 -16.10 10.35
N ILE A 135 5.23 -17.03 9.48
CA ILE A 135 4.48 -18.26 9.21
C ILE A 135 4.29 -19.08 10.48
N GLU A 136 5.36 -19.32 11.26
CA GLU A 136 5.28 -20.06 12.51
C GLU A 136 4.29 -19.48 13.54
N ILE A 137 4.14 -18.14 13.57
CA ILE A 137 3.22 -17.46 14.50
C ILE A 137 1.80 -17.45 13.95
N ILE A 138 1.64 -17.27 12.65
CA ILE A 138 0.32 -17.16 12.02
C ILE A 138 -0.38 -18.51 11.95
N GLU A 139 0.34 -19.59 11.71
CA GLU A 139 -0.22 -20.95 11.59
C GLU A 139 -0.54 -21.65 12.93
N LYS A 140 -0.07 -21.10 14.06
CA LYS A 140 -0.44 -21.56 15.40
C LYS A 140 -1.79 -21.00 15.85
#